data_d23266aeca2a05033d77071109d5adf0
#
_entry.id   d23266aeca2a05033d77071109d5adf0
#
_cell.length_a   1.000
_cell.length_b   1.000
_cell.length_c   1.000
_cell.angle_alpha   90.00
_cell.angle_beta   90.00
_cell.angle_gamma   90.00
#
_symmetry.space_group_name_H-M   'P 1'
#
loop_
_entity.id
_entity.type
_entity.pdbx_description
1 polymer ?
#
loop_
_entity_poly.entity_id
_entity_poly.type
_entity_poly.pdbx_seq_one_letter_code
_entity_poly.pdbx_strand_id
1 'polypeptide(L)'
;MKKMISLVLCVLLFAACISASAFAADAKVLKVATNVAFPPYEYYEDEKAVGIDVDIMQAICDKLGYKMELSDMEFGSIITAVATGKVDVGFGAITITEERAKSVHFTTSYSTGIQSIIVKEDSPITTIDDLHGAKIKIGVQQDTTGDIYATDDFGEDHMARFNKGADAVQALITGKCDAVIIDNSPAETFVAQNKGLKILPTVYAEEEYGFEMSYDNEALYNEVNGALEELLKDGTVQKIVDTYIKAE
;
A
#
# COMPACT_ATOMS: atom_id res chain seq x y z
N MET A 1 -35.65 15.84 -58.89
CA MET A 1 -35.63 16.33 -57.49
C MET A 1 -35.53 15.24 -56.44
N LYS A 2 -36.38 14.18 -56.42
CA LYS A 2 -36.31 13.11 -55.39
C LYS A 2 -35.02 12.31 -55.37
N LYS A 3 -34.30 12.08 -56.51
CA LYS A 3 -33.04 11.35 -56.56
C LYS A 3 -31.82 12.15 -56.05
N MET A 4 -31.84 13.48 -56.19
CA MET A 4 -30.76 14.35 -55.66
C MET A 4 -30.86 14.51 -54.12
N ILE A 5 -32.07 14.53 -53.57
CA ILE A 5 -32.27 14.62 -52.11
C ILE A 5 -31.79 13.36 -51.42
N SER A 6 -31.96 12.16 -52.04
CA SER A 6 -31.49 10.88 -51.48
C SER A 6 -29.95 10.79 -51.44
N LEU A 7 -29.26 11.36 -52.42
CA LEU A 7 -27.79 11.35 -52.49
C LEU A 7 -27.15 12.27 -51.42
N VAL A 8 -27.78 13.44 -51.18
CA VAL A 8 -27.30 14.41 -50.17
C VAL A 8 -27.51 13.84 -48.75
N LEU A 9 -28.60 13.11 -48.52
CA LEU A 9 -28.87 12.50 -47.22
C LEU A 9 -27.91 11.34 -46.90
N CYS A 10 -27.50 10.54 -47.90
CA CYS A 10 -26.51 9.47 -47.72
C CYS A 10 -25.10 10.02 -47.45
N VAL A 11 -24.71 11.16 -48.04
CA VAL A 11 -23.40 11.78 -47.80
C VAL A 11 -23.34 12.40 -46.42
N LEU A 12 -24.42 12.98 -45.89
CA LEU A 12 -24.49 13.51 -44.52
C LEU A 12 -24.50 12.42 -43.46
N LEU A 13 -25.09 11.26 -43.73
CA LEU A 13 -25.05 10.10 -42.82
C LEU A 13 -23.66 9.43 -42.79
N PHE A 14 -22.93 9.44 -43.90
CA PHE A 14 -21.56 8.89 -43.97
C PHE A 14 -20.53 9.83 -43.29
N ALA A 15 -20.74 11.14 -43.33
CA ALA A 15 -19.90 12.11 -42.60
C ALA A 15 -20.11 12.07 -41.09
N ALA A 16 -21.33 11.69 -40.60
CA ALA A 16 -21.62 11.53 -39.19
C ALA A 16 -20.99 10.24 -38.56
N CYS A 17 -20.73 9.21 -39.39
CA CYS A 17 -20.08 7.96 -38.91
C CYS A 17 -18.53 8.07 -38.83
N ILE A 18 -17.92 9.06 -39.47
CA ILE A 18 -16.45 9.24 -39.40
C ILE A 18 -16.02 10.03 -38.16
N SER A 19 -16.95 10.75 -37.50
CA SER A 19 -16.65 11.56 -36.31
C SER A 19 -16.63 10.78 -35.01
N ALA A 20 -16.99 9.49 -35.00
CA ALA A 20 -17.06 8.68 -33.77
C ALA A 20 -15.84 7.76 -33.56
N SER A 21 -14.84 7.84 -34.45
CA SER A 21 -13.63 7.01 -34.38
C SER A 21 -12.36 7.77 -33.91
N ALA A 22 -12.53 8.96 -33.37
CA ALA A 22 -11.42 9.72 -32.85
C ALA A 22 -11.43 9.67 -31.29
N PHE A 23 -10.33 9.23 -30.75
CA PHE A 23 -9.95 9.20 -29.33
C PHE A 23 -10.37 7.98 -28.52
N ALA A 24 -9.96 6.78 -28.97
CA ALA A 24 -9.34 5.89 -28.02
C ALA A 24 -7.82 6.11 -28.19
N ALA A 25 -7.29 7.20 -27.68
CA ALA A 25 -5.86 7.26 -27.39
C ALA A 25 -5.63 6.14 -26.38
N ASP A 26 -4.72 5.20 -26.66
CA ASP A 26 -4.33 4.18 -25.70
C ASP A 26 -3.97 4.92 -24.42
N ALA A 27 -4.73 4.65 -23.33
CA ALA A 27 -4.46 5.28 -22.05
C ALA A 27 -3.01 4.96 -21.68
N LYS A 28 -2.25 5.96 -21.28
CA LYS A 28 -0.89 5.74 -20.79
C LYS A 28 -0.96 4.74 -19.63
N VAL A 29 -0.04 3.81 -19.58
CA VAL A 29 0.06 2.84 -18.49
C VAL A 29 0.93 3.43 -17.38
N LEU A 30 0.45 3.34 -16.13
CA LEU A 30 1.24 3.58 -14.93
C LEU A 30 1.56 2.21 -14.30
N LYS A 31 2.84 1.84 -14.30
CA LYS A 31 3.30 0.59 -13.68
C LYS A 31 3.49 0.81 -12.20
N VAL A 32 2.80 0.03 -11.39
CA VAL A 32 2.87 0.16 -9.94
C VAL A 32 3.26 -1.17 -9.29
N ALA A 33 3.89 -1.11 -8.14
CA ALA A 33 4.27 -2.28 -7.37
C ALA A 33 3.83 -2.16 -5.91
N THR A 34 3.43 -3.29 -5.36
CA THR A 34 3.10 -3.44 -3.93
C THR A 34 3.29 -4.90 -3.49
N ASN A 35 3.17 -5.17 -2.18
CA ASN A 35 3.06 -6.51 -1.61
C ASN A 35 1.62 -6.77 -1.15
N VAL A 36 0.81 -7.47 -1.98
CA VAL A 36 -0.64 -7.63 -1.78
C VAL A 36 -0.93 -8.63 -0.66
N ALA A 37 -0.53 -8.29 0.59
CA ALA A 37 -0.66 -9.13 1.77
C ALA A 37 -0.80 -8.34 3.09
N PHE A 38 -1.22 -7.05 3.02
CA PHE A 38 -1.22 -6.12 4.14
C PHE A 38 -2.58 -5.43 4.34
N PRO A 39 -3.65 -6.19 4.72
CA PRO A 39 -4.97 -5.60 4.95
C PRO A 39 -4.94 -4.62 6.14
N PRO A 40 -5.63 -3.47 6.06
CA PRO A 40 -6.59 -3.07 5.02
C PRO A 40 -5.99 -2.24 3.86
N TYR A 41 -4.66 -2.09 3.78
CA TYR A 41 -4.01 -1.23 2.79
C TYR A 41 -3.96 -1.86 1.38
N GLU A 42 -3.47 -3.12 1.27
CA GLU A 42 -3.47 -3.90 0.04
C GLU A 42 -3.59 -5.39 0.34
N TYR A 43 -4.60 -6.02 -0.21
CA TYR A 43 -4.85 -7.45 -0.03
C TYR A 43 -5.69 -8.01 -1.18
N TYR A 44 -5.75 -9.33 -1.29
CA TYR A 44 -6.59 -9.97 -2.29
C TYR A 44 -8.00 -10.25 -1.74
N GLU A 45 -9.02 -9.82 -2.50
CA GLU A 45 -10.41 -10.21 -2.36
C GLU A 45 -10.88 -10.77 -3.72
N ASP A 46 -11.36 -12.02 -3.76
CA ASP A 46 -11.75 -12.70 -4.99
C ASP A 46 -10.74 -12.54 -6.15
N GLU A 47 -9.45 -12.82 -5.85
CA GLU A 47 -8.30 -12.70 -6.78
C GLU A 47 -8.02 -11.26 -7.29
N LYS A 48 -8.74 -10.28 -6.80
CA LYS A 48 -8.51 -8.87 -7.14
C LYS A 48 -7.79 -8.17 -6.00
N ALA A 49 -6.74 -7.42 -6.32
CA ALA A 49 -6.10 -6.53 -5.35
C ALA A 49 -7.05 -5.38 -4.99
N VAL A 50 -7.28 -5.18 -3.71
CA VAL A 50 -8.14 -4.15 -3.12
C VAL A 50 -7.47 -3.58 -1.88
N GLY A 51 -7.96 -2.46 -1.36
CA GLY A 51 -7.48 -1.84 -0.13
C GLY A 51 -7.27 -0.34 -0.28
N ILE A 52 -6.92 0.30 0.82
CA ILE A 52 -6.76 1.77 0.90
C ILE A 52 -5.80 2.27 -0.16
N ASP A 53 -4.60 1.69 -0.23
CA ASP A 53 -3.54 2.15 -1.12
C ASP A 53 -3.87 1.86 -2.59
N VAL A 54 -4.48 0.69 -2.84
CA VAL A 54 -4.94 0.32 -4.20
C VAL A 54 -5.98 1.30 -4.70
N ASP A 55 -6.96 1.67 -3.85
CA ASP A 55 -8.04 2.58 -4.24
C ASP A 55 -7.56 4.04 -4.37
N ILE A 56 -6.61 4.50 -3.52
CA ILE A 56 -5.99 5.82 -3.68
C ILE A 56 -5.21 5.87 -4.99
N MET A 57 -4.40 4.85 -5.29
CA MET A 57 -3.63 4.79 -6.53
C MET A 57 -4.54 4.70 -7.76
N GLN A 58 -5.66 3.97 -7.69
CA GLN A 58 -6.65 3.94 -8.76
C GLN A 58 -7.29 5.32 -8.97
N ALA A 59 -7.63 6.04 -7.89
CA ALA A 59 -8.19 7.39 -7.97
C ALA A 59 -7.19 8.39 -8.61
N ILE A 60 -5.89 8.26 -8.31
CA ILE A 60 -4.82 9.03 -8.96
C ILE A 60 -4.78 8.69 -10.46
N CYS A 61 -4.78 7.41 -10.81
CA CYS A 61 -4.78 6.96 -12.20
C CYS A 61 -5.99 7.49 -12.97
N ASP A 62 -7.18 7.39 -12.40
CA ASP A 62 -8.42 7.88 -13.02
C ASP A 62 -8.37 9.38 -13.27
N LYS A 63 -7.85 10.15 -12.31
CA LYS A 63 -7.70 11.60 -12.39
C LYS A 63 -6.71 12.02 -13.48
N LEU A 64 -5.62 11.27 -13.65
CA LEU A 64 -4.56 11.56 -14.61
C LEU A 64 -4.78 10.91 -15.99
N GLY A 65 -5.79 10.04 -16.12
CA GLY A 65 -6.07 9.30 -17.36
C GLY A 65 -5.09 8.17 -17.64
N TYR A 66 -4.48 7.60 -16.60
CA TYR A 66 -3.63 6.42 -16.69
C TYR A 66 -4.43 5.13 -16.50
N LYS A 67 -3.94 4.04 -17.11
CA LYS A 67 -4.33 2.68 -16.76
C LYS A 67 -3.33 2.13 -15.76
N MET A 68 -3.79 1.71 -14.59
CA MET A 68 -2.94 1.07 -13.60
C MET A 68 -2.54 -0.35 -14.05
N GLU A 69 -1.25 -0.67 -13.98
CA GLU A 69 -0.70 -2.02 -14.14
C GLU A 69 0.02 -2.40 -12.86
N LEU A 70 -0.61 -3.23 -12.03
CA LEU A 70 -0.13 -3.61 -10.71
C LEU A 70 0.72 -4.88 -10.77
N SER A 71 1.88 -4.82 -10.13
CA SER A 71 2.79 -5.95 -9.90
C SER A 71 2.84 -6.26 -8.40
N ASP A 72 2.48 -7.50 -8.02
CA ASP A 72 2.66 -8.02 -6.66
C ASP A 72 4.08 -8.56 -6.52
N MET A 73 4.81 -8.11 -5.48
CA MET A 73 6.18 -8.55 -5.21
C MET A 73 6.51 -8.48 -3.71
N GLU A 74 7.65 -9.06 -3.31
CA GLU A 74 8.19 -8.97 -1.95
C GLU A 74 8.38 -7.50 -1.55
N PHE A 75 8.01 -7.14 -0.30
CA PHE A 75 8.03 -5.75 0.17
C PHE A 75 9.41 -5.09 0.00
N GLY A 76 10.48 -5.74 0.44
CA GLY A 76 11.85 -5.22 0.31
C GLY A 76 12.34 -5.04 -1.14
N SER A 77 11.61 -5.58 -2.14
CA SER A 77 11.95 -5.43 -3.56
C SER A 77 11.34 -4.18 -4.19
N ILE A 78 10.32 -3.57 -3.57
CA ILE A 78 9.54 -2.46 -4.15
C ILE A 78 10.44 -1.25 -4.38
N ILE A 79 11.16 -0.80 -3.34
CA ILE A 79 12.04 0.38 -3.43
C ILE A 79 13.10 0.24 -4.53
N THR A 80 13.66 -0.97 -4.69
CA THR A 80 14.64 -1.24 -5.74
C THR A 80 14.00 -1.21 -7.13
N ALA A 81 12.78 -1.75 -7.27
CA ALA A 81 12.05 -1.73 -8.53
C ALA A 81 11.71 -0.30 -8.97
N VAL A 82 11.35 0.57 -8.02
CA VAL A 82 11.10 2.01 -8.25
C VAL A 82 12.40 2.74 -8.59
N ALA A 83 13.43 2.62 -7.75
CA ALA A 83 14.71 3.31 -7.93
C ALA A 83 15.39 2.98 -9.28
N THR A 84 15.17 1.77 -9.80
CA THR A 84 15.72 1.32 -11.11
C THR A 84 14.79 1.58 -12.29
N GLY A 85 13.60 2.19 -12.07
CA GLY A 85 12.62 2.47 -13.12
C GLY A 85 11.96 1.21 -13.71
N LYS A 86 11.98 0.07 -13.01
CA LYS A 86 11.25 -1.13 -13.40
C LYS A 86 9.75 -0.94 -13.27
N VAL A 87 9.33 -0.19 -12.26
CA VAL A 87 7.98 0.34 -12.04
C VAL A 87 8.04 1.85 -11.83
N ASP A 88 6.92 2.52 -12.03
CA ASP A 88 6.82 3.98 -11.92
C ASP A 88 6.55 4.43 -10.48
N VAL A 89 5.73 3.66 -9.74
CA VAL A 89 5.29 3.97 -8.37
C VAL A 89 5.35 2.72 -7.52
N GLY A 90 5.85 2.84 -6.30
CA GLY A 90 5.74 1.85 -5.23
C GLY A 90 4.75 2.33 -4.16
N PHE A 91 3.95 1.40 -3.64
CA PHE A 91 3.05 1.66 -2.52
C PHE A 91 2.85 0.41 -1.65
N GLY A 92 2.29 0.58 -0.45
CA GLY A 92 2.07 -0.52 0.49
C GLY A 92 2.26 -0.08 1.95
N ALA A 93 1.55 0.96 2.39
CA ALA A 93 1.75 1.61 3.68
C ALA A 93 3.24 1.89 3.94
N ILE A 94 3.95 2.39 2.92
CA ILE A 94 5.41 2.55 2.98
C ILE A 94 5.76 3.77 3.82
N THR A 95 6.40 3.53 4.96
CA THR A 95 6.88 4.58 5.85
C THR A 95 7.92 5.47 5.17
N ILE A 96 7.71 6.77 5.22
CA ILE A 96 8.67 7.79 4.80
C ILE A 96 9.80 7.80 5.82
N THR A 97 11.01 7.38 5.41
CA THR A 97 12.20 7.44 6.25
C THR A 97 13.34 8.15 5.52
N GLU A 98 14.26 8.77 6.30
CA GLU A 98 15.44 9.40 5.71
C GLU A 98 16.31 8.42 4.91
N GLU A 99 16.38 7.15 5.32
CA GLU A 99 17.17 6.14 4.62
C GLU A 99 16.53 5.79 3.26
N ARG A 100 15.22 5.52 3.24
CA ARG A 100 14.48 5.24 2.00
C ARG A 100 14.50 6.43 1.04
N ALA A 101 14.38 7.65 1.59
CA ALA A 101 14.42 8.90 0.82
C ALA A 101 15.78 9.19 0.16
N LYS A 102 16.86 8.45 0.48
CA LYS A 102 18.12 8.53 -0.29
C LYS A 102 18.02 7.84 -1.66
N SER A 103 17.11 6.89 -1.81
CA SER A 103 16.98 6.06 -3.02
C SER A 103 15.78 6.42 -3.88
N VAL A 104 14.71 6.95 -3.28
CA VAL A 104 13.43 7.27 -3.93
C VAL A 104 12.86 8.59 -3.45
N HIS A 105 12.00 9.18 -4.28
CA HIS A 105 11.25 10.39 -3.95
C HIS A 105 9.90 9.97 -3.37
N PHE A 106 9.58 10.39 -2.16
CA PHE A 106 8.27 10.16 -1.56
C PHE A 106 7.29 11.27 -1.91
N THR A 107 6.04 10.90 -2.11
CA THR A 107 4.93 11.86 -2.21
C THR A 107 4.66 12.54 -0.85
N THR A 108 3.78 13.54 -0.85
CA THR A 108 3.12 14.03 0.36
C THR A 108 2.52 12.84 1.12
N SER A 109 2.64 12.85 2.45
CA SER A 109 2.04 11.82 3.31
C SER A 109 0.51 11.79 3.12
N TYR A 110 -0.03 10.57 2.94
CA TYR A 110 -1.48 10.37 2.78
C TYR A 110 -2.14 9.75 4.01
N SER A 111 -1.36 9.16 4.91
CA SER A 111 -1.84 8.53 6.14
C SER A 111 -0.74 8.49 7.20
N THR A 112 -1.15 8.28 8.44
CA THR A 112 -0.24 7.99 9.55
C THR A 112 -0.38 6.53 9.95
N GLY A 113 0.72 5.92 10.40
CA GLY A 113 0.79 4.57 10.92
C GLY A 113 1.29 4.54 12.35
N ILE A 114 1.00 3.44 13.03
CA ILE A 114 1.46 3.15 14.37
C ILE A 114 1.99 1.71 14.37
N GLN A 115 3.23 1.50 14.78
CA GLN A 115 3.74 0.15 15.04
C GLN A 115 3.17 -0.38 16.34
N SER A 116 2.63 -1.58 16.31
CA SER A 116 1.94 -2.27 17.41
C SER A 116 2.55 -3.65 17.69
N ILE A 117 2.26 -4.17 18.87
CA ILE A 117 2.76 -5.46 19.33
C ILE A 117 1.59 -6.41 19.52
N ILE A 118 1.56 -7.51 18.76
CA ILE A 118 0.58 -8.60 18.93
C ILE A 118 1.22 -9.68 19.79
N VAL A 119 0.48 -10.19 20.77
CA VAL A 119 0.84 -11.34 21.60
C VAL A 119 -0.37 -12.28 21.77
N LYS A 120 -0.15 -13.50 22.26
CA LYS A 120 -1.26 -14.37 22.69
C LYS A 120 -1.98 -13.78 23.90
N GLU A 121 -3.29 -14.02 24.03
CA GLU A 121 -4.08 -13.53 25.16
C GLU A 121 -3.52 -13.97 26.54
N ASP A 122 -2.98 -15.20 26.62
CA ASP A 122 -2.37 -15.80 27.81
C ASP A 122 -0.86 -15.53 27.92
N SER A 123 -0.29 -14.70 27.03
CA SER A 123 1.14 -14.37 27.07
C SER A 123 1.52 -13.64 28.35
N PRO A 124 2.69 -13.98 28.95
CA PRO A 124 3.26 -13.23 30.08
C PRO A 124 3.81 -11.85 29.62
N ILE A 125 3.97 -11.61 28.30
CA ILE A 125 4.41 -10.33 27.74
C ILE A 125 3.24 -9.35 27.84
N THR A 126 3.44 -8.25 28.58
CA THR A 126 2.42 -7.24 28.86
C THR A 126 2.86 -5.83 28.49
N THR A 127 4.15 -5.62 28.33
CA THR A 127 4.78 -4.35 27.98
C THR A 127 5.88 -4.57 26.95
N ILE A 128 6.34 -3.49 26.32
CA ILE A 128 7.48 -3.49 25.40
C ILE A 128 8.77 -3.97 26.10
N ASP A 129 8.97 -3.63 27.38
CA ASP A 129 10.17 -4.00 28.15
C ASP A 129 10.32 -5.51 28.30
N ASP A 130 9.22 -6.26 28.30
CA ASP A 130 9.22 -7.72 28.37
C ASP A 130 9.88 -8.36 27.13
N LEU A 131 9.97 -7.65 26.01
CA LEU A 131 10.58 -8.14 24.76
C LEU A 131 12.11 -8.24 24.84
N HIS A 132 12.76 -7.60 25.82
CA HIS A 132 14.21 -7.75 26.07
C HIS A 132 14.58 -9.09 26.73
N GLY A 133 13.61 -9.96 27.02
CA GLY A 133 13.87 -11.27 27.61
C GLY A 133 14.73 -12.15 26.69
N ALA A 134 15.83 -12.70 27.21
CA ALA A 134 16.90 -13.38 26.45
C ALA A 134 16.45 -14.54 25.52
N LYS A 135 15.22 -15.03 25.67
CA LYS A 135 14.67 -16.14 24.85
C LYS A 135 13.49 -15.71 23.97
N ILE A 136 13.10 -14.45 24.03
CA ILE A 136 11.95 -13.94 23.30
C ILE A 136 12.28 -13.95 21.79
N LYS A 137 11.36 -14.43 20.98
CA LYS A 137 11.39 -14.34 19.52
C LYS A 137 10.29 -13.42 19.02
N ILE A 138 10.66 -12.43 18.24
CA ILE A 138 9.79 -11.40 17.70
C ILE A 138 9.60 -11.67 16.19
N GLY A 139 8.36 -11.96 15.79
CA GLY A 139 7.99 -12.10 14.39
C GLY A 139 7.83 -10.73 13.74
N VAL A 140 8.44 -10.53 12.59
CA VAL A 140 8.36 -9.30 11.80
C VAL A 140 8.21 -9.62 10.32
N GLN A 141 7.59 -8.72 9.55
CA GLN A 141 7.72 -8.79 8.10
C GLN A 141 9.06 -8.19 7.71
N GLN A 142 9.83 -8.91 6.91
CA GLN A 142 11.17 -8.53 6.51
C GLN A 142 11.20 -7.18 5.78
N ASP A 143 12.22 -6.37 6.03
CA ASP A 143 12.52 -5.07 5.42
C ASP A 143 11.47 -3.97 5.72
N THR A 144 10.50 -4.21 6.61
CA THR A 144 9.60 -3.17 7.12
C THR A 144 10.26 -2.34 8.21
N THR A 145 9.68 -1.19 8.55
CA THR A 145 10.12 -0.39 9.71
C THR A 145 9.95 -1.14 11.03
N GLY A 146 8.92 -1.99 11.14
CA GLY A 146 8.76 -2.89 12.28
C GLY A 146 9.93 -3.86 12.47
N ASP A 147 10.50 -4.40 11.38
CA ASP A 147 11.72 -5.21 11.42
C ASP A 147 12.93 -4.36 11.82
N ILE A 148 13.11 -3.19 11.21
CA ILE A 148 14.25 -2.31 11.46
C ILE A 148 14.27 -1.87 12.93
N TYR A 149 13.16 -1.30 13.43
CA TYR A 149 13.08 -0.82 14.81
C TYR A 149 13.24 -1.94 15.83
N ALA A 150 12.56 -3.08 15.59
CA ALA A 150 12.71 -4.22 16.49
C ALA A 150 14.14 -4.78 16.50
N THR A 151 14.82 -4.78 15.38
CA THR A 151 16.24 -5.20 15.29
C THR A 151 17.15 -4.25 16.06
N ASP A 152 16.93 -2.94 15.93
CA ASP A 152 17.73 -1.92 16.61
C ASP A 152 17.52 -1.94 18.14
N ASP A 153 16.27 -2.14 18.59
CA ASP A 153 15.93 -2.11 20.02
C ASP A 153 16.22 -3.43 20.74
N PHE A 154 15.94 -4.56 20.11
CA PHE A 154 16.03 -5.88 20.79
C PHE A 154 17.19 -6.75 20.30
N GLY A 155 17.78 -6.44 19.16
CA GLY A 155 18.90 -7.15 18.56
C GLY A 155 18.49 -8.26 17.59
N GLU A 156 19.39 -8.54 16.65
CA GLU A 156 19.21 -9.51 15.55
C GLU A 156 18.81 -10.92 16.02
N ASP A 157 19.36 -11.36 17.14
CA ASP A 157 19.10 -12.71 17.68
C ASP A 157 17.65 -12.92 18.13
N HIS A 158 16.89 -11.84 18.33
CA HIS A 158 15.47 -11.90 18.68
C HIS A 158 14.55 -12.01 17.46
N MET A 159 15.03 -11.69 16.26
CA MET A 159 14.19 -11.57 15.07
C MET A 159 13.84 -12.93 14.46
N ALA A 160 12.58 -13.07 14.09
CA ALA A 160 12.04 -14.10 13.21
C ALA A 160 11.36 -13.41 12.03
N ARG A 161 12.06 -13.36 10.89
CA ARG A 161 11.62 -12.64 9.69
C ARG A 161 10.78 -13.49 8.78
N PHE A 162 9.73 -12.90 8.23
CA PHE A 162 8.80 -13.53 7.30
C PHE A 162 8.56 -12.61 6.10
N ASN A 163 8.24 -13.19 4.94
CA ASN A 163 7.93 -12.41 3.74
C ASN A 163 6.60 -11.66 3.85
N LYS A 164 5.68 -12.13 4.70
CA LYS A 164 4.35 -11.55 4.91
C LYS A 164 4.04 -11.42 6.40
N GLY A 165 3.35 -10.34 6.78
CA GLY A 165 2.89 -10.14 8.15
C GLY A 165 1.97 -11.28 8.64
N ALA A 166 1.12 -11.82 7.77
CA ALA A 166 0.27 -12.98 8.08
C ALA A 166 1.07 -14.22 8.50
N ASP A 167 2.26 -14.46 7.90
CA ASP A 167 3.12 -15.59 8.25
C ASP A 167 3.74 -15.39 9.64
N ALA A 168 4.10 -14.14 9.99
CA ALA A 168 4.57 -13.80 11.34
C ALA A 168 3.47 -14.05 12.38
N VAL A 169 2.22 -13.64 12.11
CA VAL A 169 1.06 -13.91 12.98
C VAL A 169 0.80 -15.42 13.10
N GLN A 170 0.90 -16.17 12.01
CA GLN A 170 0.78 -17.62 12.05
C GLN A 170 1.90 -18.28 12.87
N ALA A 171 3.12 -17.72 12.83
CA ALA A 171 4.23 -18.17 13.67
C ALA A 171 3.94 -17.91 15.17
N LEU A 172 3.34 -16.77 15.50
CA LEU A 172 2.90 -16.47 16.88
C LEU A 172 1.83 -17.47 17.34
N ILE A 173 0.81 -17.73 16.53
CA ILE A 173 -0.26 -18.70 16.85
C ILE A 173 0.33 -20.09 17.14
N THR A 174 1.28 -20.53 16.33
CA THR A 174 1.91 -21.85 16.46
C THR A 174 3.07 -21.92 17.48
N GLY A 175 3.39 -20.78 18.14
CA GLY A 175 4.43 -20.71 19.17
C GLY A 175 5.87 -20.76 18.64
N LYS A 176 6.08 -20.36 17.38
CA LYS A 176 7.41 -20.20 16.78
C LYS A 176 8.02 -18.83 17.08
N CYS A 177 7.21 -17.85 17.44
CA CYS A 177 7.60 -16.58 18.05
C CYS A 177 6.66 -16.26 19.21
N ASP A 178 7.03 -15.29 20.04
CA ASP A 178 6.37 -14.91 21.28
C ASP A 178 5.56 -13.62 21.13
N ALA A 179 5.96 -12.78 20.18
CA ALA A 179 5.29 -11.53 19.83
C ALA A 179 5.43 -11.29 18.32
N VAL A 180 4.59 -10.40 17.76
CA VAL A 180 4.73 -9.86 16.41
C VAL A 180 4.69 -8.34 16.48
N ILE A 181 5.63 -7.67 15.81
CA ILE A 181 5.62 -6.22 15.60
C ILE A 181 5.17 -5.95 14.17
N ILE A 182 4.12 -5.16 14.05
CA ILE A 182 3.46 -4.83 12.79
C ILE A 182 2.59 -3.57 12.98
N ASP A 183 2.22 -2.90 11.89
CA ASP A 183 1.33 -1.73 11.90
C ASP A 183 -0.02 -2.04 12.54
N ASN A 184 -0.61 -1.03 13.22
CA ASN A 184 -1.81 -1.20 14.03
C ASN A 184 -3.02 -1.68 13.24
N SER A 185 -3.32 -1.08 12.09
CA SER A 185 -4.50 -1.46 11.29
C SER A 185 -4.43 -2.91 10.77
N PRO A 186 -3.28 -3.40 10.24
CA PRO A 186 -3.07 -4.82 10.00
C PRO A 186 -3.14 -5.67 11.28
N ALA A 187 -2.57 -5.19 12.41
CA ALA A 187 -2.65 -5.91 13.67
C ALA A 187 -4.10 -6.13 14.12
N GLU A 188 -4.93 -5.09 14.06
CA GLU A 188 -6.37 -5.17 14.36
C GLU A 188 -7.09 -6.16 13.45
N THR A 189 -6.80 -6.12 12.15
CA THR A 189 -7.36 -7.05 11.18
C THR A 189 -6.98 -8.49 11.50
N PHE A 190 -5.71 -8.76 11.79
CA PHE A 190 -5.24 -10.12 12.13
C PHE A 190 -5.80 -10.62 13.47
N VAL A 191 -5.87 -9.76 14.48
CA VAL A 191 -6.43 -10.11 15.79
C VAL A 191 -7.94 -10.38 15.68
N ALA A 192 -8.68 -9.61 14.91
CA ALA A 192 -10.11 -9.85 14.67
C ALA A 192 -10.37 -11.20 13.97
N GLN A 193 -9.47 -11.64 13.08
CA GLN A 193 -9.58 -12.88 12.33
C GLN A 193 -9.07 -14.10 13.12
N ASN A 194 -8.25 -13.92 14.17
CA ASN A 194 -7.58 -14.99 14.89
C ASN A 194 -7.84 -14.88 16.40
N LYS A 195 -8.74 -15.73 16.91
CA LYS A 195 -9.03 -15.79 18.35
C LYS A 195 -7.79 -16.16 19.16
N GLY A 196 -7.69 -15.62 20.37
CA GLY A 196 -6.59 -15.90 21.28
C GLY A 196 -5.36 -15.01 21.11
N LEU A 197 -5.50 -13.95 20.32
CA LEU A 197 -4.50 -12.88 20.16
C LEU A 197 -5.03 -11.58 20.76
N LYS A 198 -4.11 -10.73 21.20
CA LYS A 198 -4.37 -9.35 21.63
C LYS A 198 -3.25 -8.42 21.17
N ILE A 199 -3.59 -7.14 21.00
CA ILE A 199 -2.62 -6.05 20.79
C ILE A 199 -2.29 -5.47 22.16
N LEU A 200 -1.01 -5.23 22.44
CA LEU A 200 -0.61 -4.52 23.67
C LEU A 200 -1.02 -3.04 23.58
N PRO A 201 -1.47 -2.43 24.69
CA PRO A 201 -1.92 -1.03 24.71
C PRO A 201 -0.73 -0.05 24.68
N THR A 202 0.22 -0.28 23.78
CA THR A 202 1.47 0.49 23.66
C THR A 202 1.63 0.92 22.22
N VAL A 203 1.80 2.22 21.98
CA VAL A 203 2.27 2.76 20.71
C VAL A 203 3.77 2.53 20.66
N TYR A 204 4.25 1.67 19.76
CA TYR A 204 5.67 1.37 19.65
C TYR A 204 6.41 2.47 18.84
N ALA A 205 5.86 2.86 17.70
CA ALA A 205 6.36 3.98 16.89
C ALA A 205 5.21 4.62 16.11
N GLU A 206 5.32 5.94 15.85
CA GLU A 206 4.43 6.66 14.95
C GLU A 206 5.13 6.91 13.63
N GLU A 207 4.41 6.79 12.51
CA GLU A 207 4.94 6.81 11.17
C GLU A 207 4.03 7.60 10.22
N GLU A 208 4.61 8.05 9.09
CA GLU A 208 3.87 8.65 7.98
C GLU A 208 4.08 7.81 6.72
N TYR A 209 3.01 7.56 5.96
CA TYR A 209 3.06 6.78 4.73
C TYR A 209 3.03 7.67 3.50
N GLY A 210 3.86 7.31 2.51
CA GLY A 210 3.90 7.95 1.20
C GLY A 210 4.10 6.94 0.08
N PHE A 211 3.72 7.32 -1.13
CA PHE A 211 4.07 6.58 -2.33
C PHE A 211 5.49 6.91 -2.75
N GLU A 212 6.23 5.93 -3.20
CA GLU A 212 7.62 6.10 -3.63
C GLU A 212 7.74 6.11 -5.15
N MET A 213 8.60 6.99 -5.68
CA MET A 213 8.85 7.19 -7.10
C MET A 213 10.34 7.41 -7.37
N SER A 214 10.78 7.14 -8.60
CA SER A 214 12.17 7.38 -8.96
C SER A 214 12.50 8.87 -9.06
N TYR A 215 13.67 9.28 -8.60
CA TYR A 215 14.21 10.62 -8.81
C TYR A 215 14.46 10.94 -10.30
N ASP A 216 14.57 9.93 -11.16
CA ASP A 216 14.84 10.11 -12.59
C ASP A 216 13.61 10.59 -13.39
N ASN A 217 12.41 10.58 -12.78
CA ASN A 217 11.17 11.00 -13.44
C ASN A 217 10.40 12.06 -12.63
N GLU A 218 11.02 13.23 -12.47
CA GLU A 218 10.44 14.36 -11.73
C GLU A 218 9.10 14.84 -12.32
N ALA A 219 8.92 14.76 -13.64
CA ALA A 219 7.68 15.17 -14.28
C ALA A 219 6.51 14.28 -13.83
N LEU A 220 6.68 12.96 -13.81
CA LEU A 220 5.67 12.02 -13.36
C LEU A 220 5.43 12.15 -11.84
N TYR A 221 6.49 12.35 -11.06
CA TYR A 221 6.37 12.64 -9.63
C TYR A 221 5.45 13.82 -9.37
N ASN A 222 5.67 14.94 -10.07
CA ASN A 222 4.85 16.13 -9.91
C ASN A 222 3.39 15.91 -10.31
N GLU A 223 3.13 15.12 -11.38
CA GLU A 223 1.76 14.74 -11.80
C GLU A 223 1.07 13.89 -10.70
N VAL A 224 1.73 12.83 -10.21
CA VAL A 224 1.17 11.90 -9.22
C VAL A 224 0.99 12.58 -7.87
N ASN A 225 2.02 13.30 -7.38
CA ASN A 225 1.93 14.02 -6.10
C ASN A 225 0.89 15.13 -6.14
N GLY A 226 0.82 15.90 -7.23
CA GLY A 226 -0.21 16.92 -7.40
C GLY A 226 -1.62 16.35 -7.42
N ALA A 227 -1.84 15.20 -8.06
CA ALA A 227 -3.11 14.50 -8.04
C ALA A 227 -3.47 14.01 -6.63
N LEU A 228 -2.50 13.44 -5.89
CA LEU A 228 -2.68 13.03 -4.50
C LEU A 228 -3.06 14.21 -3.60
N GLU A 229 -2.36 15.35 -3.69
CA GLU A 229 -2.65 16.54 -2.90
C GLU A 229 -4.08 17.07 -3.16
N GLU A 230 -4.55 17.01 -4.41
CA GLU A 230 -5.93 17.39 -4.72
C GLU A 230 -6.94 16.41 -4.11
N LEU A 231 -6.68 15.08 -4.15
CA LEU A 231 -7.54 14.05 -3.54
C LEU A 231 -7.54 14.13 -2.00
N LEU A 232 -6.43 14.52 -1.40
CA LEU A 232 -6.35 14.82 0.04
C LEU A 232 -7.23 16.04 0.38
N LYS A 233 -7.08 17.10 -0.39
CA LYS A 233 -7.80 18.37 -0.16
C LYS A 233 -9.31 18.26 -0.36
N ASP A 234 -9.77 17.48 -1.33
CA ASP A 234 -11.21 17.31 -1.60
C ASP A 234 -11.88 16.23 -0.74
N GLY A 235 -11.11 15.57 0.11
CA GLY A 235 -11.57 14.54 1.06
C GLY A 235 -11.79 13.17 0.43
N THR A 236 -11.34 12.93 -0.80
CA THR A 236 -11.46 11.62 -1.47
C THR A 236 -10.62 10.57 -0.73
N VAL A 237 -9.36 10.89 -0.36
CA VAL A 237 -8.50 9.98 0.42
C VAL A 237 -9.18 9.59 1.73
N GLN A 238 -9.72 10.55 2.47
CA GLN A 238 -10.41 10.26 3.74
C GLN A 238 -11.61 9.33 3.54
N LYS A 239 -12.41 9.55 2.51
CA LYS A 239 -13.55 8.67 2.19
C LYS A 239 -13.11 7.26 1.85
N ILE A 240 -11.97 7.09 1.16
CA ILE A 240 -11.40 5.77 0.88
C ILE A 240 -11.00 5.12 2.21
N VAL A 241 -10.24 5.81 3.06
CA VAL A 241 -9.84 5.29 4.38
C VAL A 241 -11.05 4.86 5.20
N ASP A 242 -12.10 5.69 5.28
CA ASP A 242 -13.33 5.42 6.05
C ASP A 242 -14.12 4.19 5.52
N THR A 243 -13.85 3.78 4.27
CA THR A 243 -14.45 2.56 3.70
C THR A 243 -13.87 1.30 4.33
N TYR A 244 -12.60 1.32 4.65
CA TYR A 244 -11.85 0.17 5.16
C TYR A 244 -11.63 0.21 6.68
N ILE A 245 -11.40 1.40 7.23
CA ILE A 245 -11.16 1.62 8.66
C ILE A 245 -12.35 2.44 9.19
N LYS A 246 -13.23 1.79 9.96
CA LYS A 246 -14.34 2.50 10.61
C LYS A 246 -13.80 3.26 11.81
N ALA A 247 -14.06 4.56 11.88
CA ALA A 247 -13.83 5.32 13.10
C ALA A 247 -14.67 4.69 14.24
N GLU A 248 -14.01 4.38 15.37
CA GLU A 248 -14.67 3.91 16.58
C GLU A 248 -15.53 5.01 17.24
#